data_b61684a8092b28ee84b10368f8b3b398
#
_entry.id   b61684a8092b28ee84b10368f8b3b398
#
_cell.length_a   1.000
_cell.length_b   1.000
_cell.length_c   1.000
_cell.angle_alpha   90.00
_cell.angle_beta   90.00
_cell.angle_gamma   90.00
#
_symmetry.space_group_name_H-M   'P 1'
#
loop_
_entity.id
_entity.type
_entity.pdbx_description
1 polymer ?
#
loop_
_entity_poly.entity_id
_entity_poly.type
_entity_poly.pdbx_seq_one_letter_code
_entity_poly.pdbx_strand_id
1 'polypeptide(L)'
;MKVVPVSDRGGKVTDARLLAAAESVHRQLRPHLVADYAGRMREIFAGGAEMAVAVDGSTVLGVTVFRVLEKTHSGRELYCDDLVTDEARRSTGVGHALIAYMQEVCRERGCGVLALDSGTQRQQAHKFYFREGLTVTAFHFQAKTSRP
;
A
#
# COMPACT_ATOMS: atom_id res chain seq x y z
N MET A 1 1.72 12.52 13.79
CA MET A 1 1.44 11.48 12.79
C MET A 1 2.31 10.26 13.06
N LYS A 2 1.74 9.09 13.00
CA LYS A 2 2.45 7.80 13.08
C LYS A 2 1.86 6.83 12.08
N VAL A 3 2.64 5.80 11.69
CA VAL A 3 2.16 4.71 10.84
C VAL A 3 1.99 3.47 11.71
N VAL A 4 0.81 2.87 11.64
CA VAL A 4 0.45 1.70 12.45
C VAL A 4 -0.09 0.57 11.58
N PRO A 5 0.24 -0.70 11.87
CA PRO A 5 -0.31 -1.83 11.15
C PRO A 5 -1.79 -2.03 11.48
N VAL A 6 -2.55 -2.47 10.49
CA VAL A 6 -3.97 -2.81 10.59
C VAL A 6 -4.17 -4.32 10.48
N SER A 7 -3.23 -5.00 9.85
CA SER A 7 -3.19 -6.46 9.76
C SER A 7 -1.78 -6.97 10.06
N ASP A 8 -1.68 -8.25 10.39
CA ASP A 8 -0.40 -8.92 10.65
C ASP A 8 0.05 -9.81 9.46
N ARG A 9 1.22 -10.42 9.60
CA ARG A 9 1.81 -11.30 8.58
C ARG A 9 0.97 -12.56 8.31
N GLY A 10 0.15 -12.97 9.26
CA GLY A 10 -0.72 -14.13 9.13
C GLY A 10 -2.07 -13.82 8.50
N GLY A 11 -2.30 -12.58 8.08
CA GLY A 11 -3.56 -12.16 7.49
C GLY A 11 -4.66 -11.80 8.49
N LYS A 12 -4.31 -11.65 9.76
CA LYS A 12 -5.27 -11.29 10.81
C LYS A 12 -5.39 -9.78 10.91
N VAL A 13 -6.61 -9.27 11.02
CA VAL A 13 -6.87 -7.85 11.33
C VAL A 13 -6.53 -7.61 12.80
N THR A 14 -5.61 -6.66 13.03
CA THR A 14 -5.14 -6.29 14.37
C THR A 14 -5.84 -5.07 14.92
N ASP A 15 -6.45 -4.25 14.06
CA ASP A 15 -7.23 -3.08 14.46
C ASP A 15 -8.41 -2.88 13.50
N ALA A 16 -9.58 -3.41 13.90
CA ALA A 16 -10.79 -3.34 13.10
C ALA A 16 -11.35 -1.92 12.99
N ARG A 17 -11.09 -1.04 13.96
CA ARG A 17 -11.55 0.36 13.92
C ARG A 17 -10.76 1.14 12.88
N LEU A 18 -9.45 0.96 12.85
CA LEU A 18 -8.60 1.63 11.86
C LEU A 18 -8.87 1.07 10.46
N LEU A 19 -9.15 -0.23 10.32
CA LEU A 19 -9.56 -0.80 9.05
C LEU A 19 -10.82 -0.10 8.53
N ALA A 20 -11.85 0.05 9.35
CA ALA A 20 -13.07 0.74 8.97
C ALA A 20 -12.80 2.22 8.63
N ALA A 21 -11.99 2.91 9.44
CA ALA A 21 -11.65 4.32 9.23
C ALA A 21 -10.83 4.55 7.95
N ALA A 22 -10.11 3.55 7.48
CA ALA A 22 -9.29 3.63 6.26
C ALA A 22 -10.11 3.63 4.97
N GLU A 23 -11.34 3.15 5.00
CA GLU A 23 -12.16 2.91 3.81
C GLU A 23 -12.29 4.16 2.92
N SER A 24 -12.62 5.30 3.50
CA SER A 24 -12.85 6.53 2.74
C SER A 24 -11.58 7.00 2.00
N VAL A 25 -10.42 6.89 2.63
CA VAL A 25 -9.13 7.24 2.03
C VAL A 25 -8.74 6.20 0.97
N HIS A 26 -8.89 4.92 1.27
CA HIS A 26 -8.53 3.85 0.34
C HIS A 26 -9.37 3.92 -0.94
N ARG A 27 -10.66 4.25 -0.83
CA ARG A 27 -11.55 4.42 -1.99
C ARG A 27 -11.19 5.59 -2.89
N GLN A 28 -10.44 6.57 -2.43
CA GLN A 28 -9.91 7.63 -3.30
C GLN A 28 -8.99 7.07 -4.38
N LEU A 29 -8.23 6.02 -4.06
CA LEU A 29 -7.40 5.28 -5.02
C LEU A 29 -8.19 4.18 -5.73
N ARG A 30 -9.05 3.48 -5.00
CA ARG A 30 -9.79 2.28 -5.45
C ARG A 30 -11.30 2.46 -5.30
N PRO A 31 -11.93 3.35 -6.07
CA PRO A 31 -13.37 3.66 -5.92
C PRO A 31 -14.28 2.47 -6.25
N HIS A 32 -13.77 1.48 -6.97
CA HIS A 32 -14.51 0.30 -7.41
C HIS A 32 -14.52 -0.86 -6.41
N LEU A 33 -13.88 -0.72 -5.23
CA LEU A 33 -13.95 -1.73 -4.19
C LEU A 33 -15.39 -2.04 -3.82
N VAL A 34 -15.69 -3.32 -3.57
CA VAL A 34 -17.03 -3.80 -3.23
C VAL A 34 -17.58 -3.13 -1.97
N ALA A 35 -18.92 -3.15 -1.79
CA ALA A 35 -19.57 -2.48 -0.66
C ALA A 35 -19.08 -3.02 0.69
N ASP A 36 -18.89 -4.33 0.83
CA ASP A 36 -18.29 -4.95 2.01
C ASP A 36 -16.77 -4.78 1.99
N TYR A 37 -16.31 -3.57 2.31
CA TYR A 37 -14.89 -3.22 2.32
C TYR A 37 -14.09 -4.11 3.29
N ALA A 38 -14.54 -4.24 4.54
CA ALA A 38 -13.82 -5.01 5.55
C ALA A 38 -13.73 -6.50 5.18
N GLY A 39 -14.81 -7.09 4.68
CA GLY A 39 -14.81 -8.48 4.20
C GLY A 39 -13.85 -8.69 3.05
N ARG A 40 -13.85 -7.77 2.08
CA ARG A 40 -12.92 -7.83 0.93
C ARG A 40 -11.46 -7.69 1.37
N MET A 41 -11.18 -6.78 2.29
CA MET A 41 -9.80 -6.62 2.79
C MET A 41 -9.33 -7.87 3.54
N ARG A 42 -10.20 -8.53 4.32
CA ARG A 42 -9.86 -9.79 4.98
C ARG A 42 -9.49 -10.89 3.98
N GLU A 43 -10.20 -11.00 2.87
CA GLU A 43 -9.85 -11.94 1.79
C GLU A 43 -8.46 -11.61 1.21
N ILE A 44 -8.17 -10.33 0.98
CA ILE A 44 -6.88 -9.86 0.45
C ILE A 44 -5.76 -10.17 1.45
N PHE A 45 -5.97 -9.95 2.74
CA PHE A 45 -5.01 -10.29 3.80
C PHE A 45 -4.78 -11.81 3.89
N ALA A 46 -5.83 -12.60 3.75
CA ALA A 46 -5.71 -14.07 3.73
C ALA A 46 -4.84 -14.55 2.55
N GLY A 47 -4.79 -13.80 1.45
CA GLY A 47 -3.94 -14.06 0.30
C GLY A 47 -2.49 -13.56 0.44
N GLY A 48 -2.11 -12.99 1.59
CA GLY A 48 -0.73 -12.61 1.90
C GLY A 48 -0.45 -11.12 1.95
N ALA A 49 -1.42 -10.26 1.66
CA ALA A 49 -1.24 -8.82 1.78
C ALA A 49 -1.30 -8.37 3.24
N GLU A 50 -0.63 -7.26 3.52
CA GLU A 50 -0.65 -6.56 4.79
C GLU A 50 -1.04 -5.11 4.56
N MET A 51 -1.57 -4.47 5.58
CA MET A 51 -2.01 -3.07 5.51
C MET A 51 -1.51 -2.29 6.71
N ALA A 52 -1.04 -1.07 6.44
CA ALA A 52 -0.76 -0.08 7.47
C ALA A 52 -1.38 1.26 7.10
N VAL A 53 -1.64 2.08 8.10
CA VAL A 53 -2.24 3.40 7.93
C VAL A 53 -1.42 4.46 8.65
N ALA A 54 -1.31 5.63 8.02
CA ALA A 54 -0.80 6.82 8.68
C ALA A 54 -1.97 7.48 9.41
N VAL A 55 -1.79 7.79 10.69
CA VAL A 55 -2.85 8.35 11.54
C VAL A 55 -2.39 9.57 12.32
N ASP A 56 -3.35 10.45 12.57
CA ASP A 56 -3.27 11.52 13.57
C ASP A 56 -4.44 11.31 14.53
N GLY A 57 -4.14 10.86 15.75
CA GLY A 57 -5.18 10.37 16.66
C GLY A 57 -5.91 9.16 16.05
N SER A 58 -7.22 9.29 15.87
CA SER A 58 -8.08 8.28 15.24
C SER A 58 -8.34 8.56 13.74
N THR A 59 -7.80 9.66 13.21
CA THR A 59 -8.01 10.06 11.81
C THR A 59 -6.99 9.39 10.91
N VAL A 60 -7.46 8.65 9.90
CA VAL A 60 -6.60 8.05 8.88
C VAL A 60 -6.24 9.11 7.84
N LEU A 61 -4.95 9.31 7.62
CA LEU A 61 -4.40 10.29 6.69
C LEU A 61 -3.90 9.63 5.39
N GLY A 62 -3.59 8.35 5.44
CA GLY A 62 -3.08 7.63 4.30
C GLY A 62 -3.08 6.12 4.56
N VAL A 63 -3.01 5.36 3.47
CA VAL A 63 -3.10 3.90 3.48
C VAL A 63 -2.00 3.32 2.61
N THR A 64 -1.37 2.25 3.05
CA THR A 64 -0.56 1.38 2.20
C THR A 64 -0.99 -0.07 2.36
N VAL A 65 -1.04 -0.78 1.24
CA VAL A 65 -1.23 -2.24 1.18
C VAL A 65 -0.02 -2.82 0.47
N PHE A 66 0.62 -3.78 1.07
CA PHE A 66 1.85 -4.37 0.54
C PHE A 66 1.91 -5.87 0.83
N ARG A 67 2.82 -6.54 0.14
CA ARG A 67 3.12 -7.95 0.38
C ARG A 67 4.61 -8.21 0.26
N VAL A 68 5.11 -9.18 1.00
CA VAL A 68 6.49 -9.64 0.91
C VAL A 68 6.51 -10.91 0.07
N LEU A 69 7.28 -10.89 -1.01
CA LEU A 69 7.32 -11.95 -2.02
C LEU A 69 8.75 -12.47 -2.20
N GLU A 70 8.88 -13.76 -2.47
CA GLU A 70 10.12 -14.36 -2.95
C GLU A 70 10.05 -14.45 -4.47
N LYS A 71 11.00 -13.80 -5.16
CA LYS A 71 11.06 -13.75 -6.62
C LYS A 71 12.40 -14.25 -7.13
N THR A 72 12.40 -14.90 -8.28
CA THR A 72 13.63 -15.46 -8.87
C THR A 72 14.64 -14.39 -9.28
N HIS A 73 14.16 -13.21 -9.70
CA HIS A 73 15.05 -12.14 -10.21
C HIS A 73 15.48 -11.13 -9.14
N SER A 74 14.71 -10.94 -8.09
CA SER A 74 14.99 -9.91 -7.06
C SER A 74 15.17 -10.49 -5.66
N GLY A 75 15.00 -11.80 -5.48
CA GLY A 75 15.01 -12.43 -4.15
C GLY A 75 13.79 -12.00 -3.35
N ARG A 76 14.00 -11.62 -2.10
CA ARG A 76 12.90 -11.15 -1.24
C ARG A 76 12.61 -9.68 -1.53
N GLU A 77 11.37 -9.41 -1.88
CA GLU A 77 10.88 -8.10 -2.30
C GLU A 77 9.64 -7.71 -1.50
N LEU A 78 9.57 -6.47 -1.05
CA LEU A 78 8.32 -5.88 -0.62
C LEU A 78 7.68 -5.21 -1.82
N TYR A 79 6.50 -5.67 -2.20
CA TYR A 79 5.72 -5.10 -3.28
C TYR A 79 4.53 -4.32 -2.71
N CYS A 80 4.47 -3.03 -3.01
CA CYS A 80 3.38 -2.16 -2.61
C CYS A 80 2.26 -2.22 -3.64
N ASP A 81 1.11 -2.78 -3.24
CA ASP A 81 -0.09 -2.83 -4.09
C ASP A 81 -0.76 -1.46 -4.15
N ASP A 82 -0.90 -0.80 -3.01
CA ASP A 82 -1.62 0.47 -2.87
C ASP A 82 -0.84 1.44 -1.98
N LEU A 83 -0.78 2.69 -2.41
CA LEU A 83 -0.25 3.80 -1.63
C LEU A 83 -1.11 5.03 -1.92
N VAL A 84 -1.81 5.52 -0.92
CA VAL A 84 -2.69 6.68 -1.08
C VAL A 84 -2.62 7.59 0.15
N THR A 85 -2.53 8.89 -0.11
CA THR A 85 -2.70 9.94 0.89
C THR A 85 -4.08 10.57 0.69
N ASP A 86 -4.80 10.81 1.79
CA ASP A 86 -6.05 11.57 1.75
C ASP A 86 -5.80 12.87 0.98
N GLU A 87 -6.64 13.14 -0.02
CA GLU A 87 -6.51 14.32 -0.89
C GLU A 87 -6.46 15.63 -0.11
N ALA A 88 -7.15 15.71 1.04
CA ALA A 88 -7.12 16.86 1.93
C ALA A 88 -5.79 17.01 2.70
N ARG A 89 -4.92 16.01 2.63
CA ARG A 89 -3.65 15.94 3.39
C ARG A 89 -2.43 15.78 2.50
N ARG A 90 -2.56 16.03 1.20
CA ARG A 90 -1.43 15.96 0.27
C ARG A 90 -0.35 16.99 0.64
N SER A 91 0.90 16.64 0.33
CA SER A 91 2.07 17.49 0.60
C SER A 91 2.33 17.79 2.08
N THR A 92 1.85 16.95 2.99
CA THR A 92 2.07 17.05 4.43
C THR A 92 2.98 15.96 5.00
N GLY A 93 3.66 15.18 4.12
CA GLY A 93 4.61 14.14 4.53
C GLY A 93 3.99 12.77 4.77
N VAL A 94 2.69 12.59 4.52
CA VAL A 94 2.01 11.30 4.75
C VAL A 94 2.57 10.20 3.84
N GLY A 95 2.72 10.47 2.55
CA GLY A 95 3.29 9.50 1.61
C GLY A 95 4.73 9.12 1.98
N HIS A 96 5.54 10.11 2.37
CA HIS A 96 6.90 9.87 2.85
C HIS A 96 6.91 8.94 4.07
N ALA A 97 6.03 9.18 5.04
CA ALA A 97 5.94 8.32 6.24
C ALA A 97 5.55 6.88 5.90
N LEU A 98 4.65 6.67 4.93
CA LEU A 98 4.25 5.35 4.47
C LEU A 98 5.40 4.64 3.75
N ILE A 99 6.15 5.33 2.89
CA ILE A 99 7.35 4.77 2.24
C ILE A 99 8.41 4.41 3.29
N ALA A 100 8.66 5.29 4.25
CA ALA A 100 9.63 5.04 5.32
C ALA A 100 9.24 3.81 6.16
N TYR A 101 7.95 3.64 6.45
CA TYR A 101 7.44 2.46 7.14
C TYR A 101 7.72 1.17 6.35
N MET A 102 7.43 1.16 5.05
CA MET A 102 7.70 0.00 4.20
C MET A 102 9.21 -0.29 4.08
N GLN A 103 10.05 0.74 4.03
CA GLN A 103 11.51 0.58 4.06
C GLN A 103 11.98 -0.06 5.37
N GLU A 104 11.38 0.30 6.50
CA GLU A 104 11.68 -0.35 7.78
C GLU A 104 11.27 -1.82 7.77
N VAL A 105 10.09 -2.15 7.27
CA VAL A 105 9.66 -3.54 7.07
C VAL A 105 10.66 -4.30 6.19
N CYS A 106 11.17 -3.68 5.13
CA CYS A 106 12.21 -4.28 4.30
C CYS A 106 13.47 -4.61 5.11
N ARG A 107 13.94 -3.69 5.94
CA ARG A 107 15.13 -3.92 6.78
C ARG A 107 14.90 -5.06 7.77
N GLU A 108 13.76 -5.03 8.45
CA GLU A 108 13.41 -6.05 9.44
C GLU A 108 13.26 -7.45 8.85
N ARG A 109 12.76 -7.55 7.64
CA ARG A 109 12.44 -8.84 7.00
C ARG A 109 13.44 -9.26 5.93
N GLY A 110 14.51 -8.50 5.73
CA GLY A 110 15.57 -8.83 4.78
C GLY A 110 15.14 -8.72 3.32
N CYS A 111 14.25 -7.78 2.99
CA CYS A 111 13.88 -7.49 1.61
C CYS A 111 14.94 -6.59 0.96
N GLY A 112 15.47 -7.02 -0.17
CA GLY A 112 16.47 -6.25 -0.92
C GLY A 112 15.84 -5.21 -1.86
N VAL A 113 14.54 -5.28 -2.10
CA VAL A 113 13.83 -4.42 -3.05
C VAL A 113 12.50 -3.98 -2.44
N LEU A 114 12.19 -2.70 -2.60
CA LEU A 114 10.85 -2.11 -2.44
C LEU A 114 10.37 -1.69 -3.82
N ALA A 115 9.29 -2.26 -4.30
CA ALA A 115 8.77 -2.01 -5.64
C ALA A 115 7.28 -1.70 -5.62
N LEU A 116 6.82 -0.97 -6.62
CA LEU A 116 5.42 -0.70 -6.89
C LEU A 116 5.20 -0.47 -8.38
N ASP A 117 3.96 -0.56 -8.81
CA ASP A 117 3.53 -0.10 -10.13
C ASP A 117 2.72 1.18 -9.99
N SER A 118 2.84 2.06 -10.97
CA SER A 118 2.04 3.29 -11.04
C SER A 118 1.54 3.49 -12.45
N GLY A 119 0.26 3.82 -12.61
CA GLY A 119 -0.30 4.11 -13.92
C GLY A 119 0.45 5.24 -14.63
N THR A 120 0.68 5.09 -15.92
CA THR A 120 1.48 6.05 -16.71
C THR A 120 0.89 7.45 -16.71
N GLN A 121 -0.41 7.60 -16.47
CA GLN A 121 -1.12 8.87 -16.43
C GLN A 121 -0.96 9.63 -15.09
N ARG A 122 -0.45 8.97 -14.04
CA ARG A 122 -0.35 9.53 -12.68
C ARG A 122 0.93 10.34 -12.48
N GLN A 123 1.07 11.44 -13.21
CA GLN A 123 2.31 12.24 -13.26
C GLN A 123 2.74 12.79 -11.90
N GLN A 124 1.81 13.23 -11.06
CA GLN A 124 2.15 13.76 -9.74
C GLN A 124 2.66 12.66 -8.80
N ALA A 125 2.10 11.46 -8.89
CA ALA A 125 2.61 10.31 -8.16
C ALA A 125 4.04 9.96 -8.60
N HIS A 126 4.34 10.02 -9.90
CA HIS A 126 5.69 9.76 -10.42
C HIS A 126 6.71 10.76 -9.86
N LYS A 127 6.38 12.04 -9.80
CA LYS A 127 7.24 13.06 -9.19
C LYS A 127 7.53 12.73 -7.72
N PHE A 128 6.52 12.30 -6.99
CA PHE A 128 6.66 11.87 -5.61
C PHE A 128 7.61 10.67 -5.51
N TYR A 129 7.41 9.62 -6.32
CA TYR A 129 8.27 8.43 -6.28
C TYR A 129 9.72 8.76 -6.60
N PHE A 130 10.00 9.61 -7.58
CA PHE A 130 11.35 10.05 -7.88
C PHE A 130 11.99 10.81 -6.69
N ARG A 131 11.24 11.66 -6.01
CA ARG A 131 11.73 12.34 -4.80
C ARG A 131 12.02 11.37 -3.66
N GLU A 132 11.27 10.28 -3.56
CA GLU A 132 11.50 9.23 -2.56
C GLU A 132 12.64 8.27 -2.95
N GLY A 133 13.29 8.48 -4.09
CA GLY A 133 14.43 7.68 -4.53
C GLY A 133 14.07 6.44 -5.32
N LEU A 134 12.82 6.25 -5.71
CA LEU A 134 12.43 5.16 -6.60
C LEU A 134 12.72 5.55 -8.05
N THR A 135 13.00 4.55 -8.89
CA THR A 135 13.26 4.72 -10.33
C THR A 135 12.40 3.75 -11.13
N VAL A 136 12.13 4.10 -12.37
CA VAL A 136 11.44 3.19 -13.30
C VAL A 136 12.41 2.12 -13.76
N THR A 137 12.10 0.86 -13.46
CA THR A 137 12.97 -0.28 -13.79
C THR A 137 12.35 -1.28 -14.76
N ALA A 138 11.03 -1.19 -14.99
CA ALA A 138 10.31 -2.12 -15.85
C ALA A 138 9.03 -1.51 -16.38
N PHE A 139 8.48 -2.09 -17.42
CA PHE A 139 7.12 -1.83 -17.89
C PHE A 139 6.19 -2.94 -17.43
N HIS A 140 5.01 -2.58 -16.97
CA HIS A 140 3.97 -3.52 -16.58
C HIS A 140 3.15 -3.89 -17.80
N PHE A 141 3.04 -5.19 -18.12
CA PHE A 141 2.19 -5.71 -19.19
C PHE A 141 1.05 -6.51 -18.60
N GLN A 142 -0.15 -6.30 -19.09
CA GLN A 142 -1.32 -7.06 -18.66
C GLN A 142 -2.25 -7.33 -19.83
N ALA A 143 -3.01 -8.42 -19.72
CA ALA A 143 -4.11 -8.72 -20.62
C ALA A 143 -5.34 -9.06 -19.78
N LYS A 144 -6.50 -8.54 -20.18
CA LYS A 144 -7.76 -9.01 -19.59
C LYS A 144 -8.05 -10.41 -20.15
N THR A 145 -8.45 -11.31 -19.28
CA THR A 145 -8.87 -12.65 -19.68
C THR A 145 -10.38 -12.71 -19.81
N SER A 146 -10.89 -13.75 -20.52
CA SER A 146 -12.33 -13.93 -20.72
C SER A 146 -13.10 -14.28 -19.45
N ARG A 147 -12.39 -14.58 -18.34
CA ARG A 147 -13.01 -14.83 -17.04
C ARG A 147 -12.97 -13.56 -16.20
N PRO A 148 -14.10 -13.20 -15.58
CA PRO A 148 -14.16 -12.08 -14.68
C PRO A 148 -13.35 -12.32 -13.40
#